data_aa0026b0b70ad25866a9c69e8a28d20c
#
_entry.id   aa0026b0b70ad25866a9c69e8a28d20c
#
_cell.length_a   1.000
_cell.length_b   1.000
_cell.length_c   1.000
_cell.angle_alpha   90.00
_cell.angle_beta   90.00
_cell.angle_gamma   90.00
#
_symmetry.space_group_name_H-M   'P 1'
#
loop_
_entity.id
_entity.type
_entity.pdbx_description
1 polymer ?
#
loop_
_entity_poly.entity_id
_entity_poly.type
_entity_poly.pdbx_seq_one_letter_code
_entity_poly.pdbx_strand_id
1 'polypeptide(L)'
;KNEEIIIKLIKQNGLQFNQLFTAKPHVFISSKHPLAIKEIISLQDLEDYPYLSFEQGEYNSFYFSEEILSTLDRNKNIKVRDRATLFNLVIGLNGYTVSSGIIDKELNGENIIAKPLAVNENMTIGYITQQKLPLSRYGKAYIKYLKQHLDIETTN
;
A
#
# COMPACT_ATOMS: atom_id res chain seq x y z
N LYS A 1 6.28 9.78 13.80
CA LYS A 1 6.13 9.29 15.20
C LYS A 1 5.83 7.78 15.24
N ASN A 2 4.93 7.26 14.39
CA ASN A 2 4.59 5.82 14.34
C ASN A 2 5.72 4.99 13.70
N GLU A 3 6.40 5.52 12.69
CA GLU A 3 7.52 4.85 12.01
C GLU A 3 8.67 4.53 12.97
N GLU A 4 9.02 5.42 13.88
CA GLU A 4 10.07 5.20 14.88
C GLU A 4 9.73 4.05 15.84
N ILE A 5 8.45 3.92 16.22
CA ILE A 5 7.99 2.84 17.10
C ILE A 5 8.10 1.50 16.39
N ILE A 6 7.66 1.43 15.13
CA ILE A 6 7.73 0.21 14.32
C ILE A 6 9.18 -0.22 14.10
N ILE A 7 10.06 0.71 13.74
CA ILE A 7 11.49 0.43 13.54
C ILE A 7 12.15 -0.05 14.84
N LYS A 8 11.78 0.53 16.00
CA LYS A 8 12.29 0.08 17.30
C LYS A 8 11.86 -1.35 17.61
N LEU A 9 10.60 -1.70 17.35
CA LEU A 9 10.08 -3.06 17.54
C LEU A 9 10.74 -4.08 16.63
N ILE A 10 10.94 -3.74 15.35
CA ILE A 10 11.67 -4.54 14.39
C ILE A 10 13.07 -4.85 14.92
N LYS A 11 13.81 -3.84 15.37
CA LYS A 11 15.16 -4.00 15.92
C LYS A 11 15.19 -4.84 17.20
N GLN A 12 14.25 -4.63 18.12
CA GLN A 12 14.14 -5.40 19.36
C GLN A 12 13.91 -6.90 19.13
N ASN A 13 13.27 -7.26 18.01
CA ASN A 13 13.07 -8.65 17.60
C ASN A 13 14.23 -9.21 16.75
N GLY A 14 15.38 -8.54 16.68
CA GLY A 14 16.53 -9.00 15.91
C GLY A 14 16.34 -8.90 14.40
N LEU A 15 15.39 -8.06 13.97
CA LEU A 15 15.05 -7.82 12.57
C LEU A 15 15.60 -6.45 12.12
N GLN A 16 15.74 -6.28 10.81
CA GLN A 16 16.17 -5.05 10.16
C GLN A 16 15.23 -4.71 9.01
N PHE A 17 14.75 -3.48 8.98
CA PHE A 17 14.03 -2.92 7.84
C PHE A 17 15.04 -2.37 6.83
N ASN A 18 14.84 -2.74 5.56
CA ASN A 18 15.67 -2.29 4.43
C ASN A 18 14.73 -1.56 3.46
N GLN A 19 14.86 -0.25 3.39
CA GLN A 19 14.05 0.57 2.51
C GLN A 19 14.34 0.27 1.03
N LEU A 20 13.30 0.15 0.22
CA LEU A 20 13.37 0.08 -1.23
C LEU A 20 13.12 1.45 -1.87
N PHE A 21 11.97 2.04 -1.55
CA PHE A 21 11.59 3.35 -2.09
C PHE A 21 10.56 4.04 -1.19
N THR A 22 10.31 5.29 -1.51
CA THR A 22 9.23 6.08 -0.91
C THR A 22 8.20 6.41 -1.99
N ALA A 23 6.93 6.20 -1.70
CA ALA A 23 5.82 6.50 -2.59
C ALA A 23 4.88 7.53 -1.98
N LYS A 24 4.27 8.36 -2.82
CA LYS A 24 3.11 9.16 -2.44
C LYS A 24 1.86 8.30 -2.47
N PRO A 25 0.89 8.50 -1.56
CA PRO A 25 -0.36 7.77 -1.58
C PRO A 25 -1.15 8.01 -2.86
N HIS A 26 -1.73 6.95 -3.38
CA HIS A 26 -2.65 6.96 -4.51
C HIS A 26 -3.94 6.26 -4.14
N VAL A 27 -5.02 6.71 -4.74
CA VAL A 27 -6.33 6.06 -4.66
C VAL A 27 -6.47 5.11 -5.82
N PHE A 28 -6.77 3.85 -5.54
CA PHE A 28 -7.13 2.86 -6.55
C PHE A 28 -8.64 2.81 -6.67
N ILE A 29 -9.12 3.10 -7.85
CA ILE A 29 -10.55 3.16 -8.22
C ILE A 29 -10.77 2.45 -9.55
N SER A 30 -12.03 2.13 -9.85
CA SER A 30 -12.42 1.67 -11.19
C SER A 30 -12.10 2.76 -12.23
N SER A 31 -11.67 2.35 -13.43
CA SER A 31 -11.52 3.27 -14.57
C SER A 31 -12.84 3.94 -14.98
N LYS A 32 -13.99 3.37 -14.55
CA LYS A 32 -15.35 3.92 -14.77
C LYS A 32 -15.87 4.71 -13.55
N HIS A 33 -15.06 4.87 -12.50
CA HIS A 33 -15.46 5.61 -11.31
C HIS A 33 -15.72 7.10 -11.64
N PRO A 34 -16.73 7.76 -11.02
CA PRO A 34 -16.99 9.18 -11.27
C PRO A 34 -15.76 10.10 -11.05
N LEU A 35 -14.86 9.73 -10.11
CA LEU A 35 -13.63 10.47 -9.85
C LEU A 35 -12.49 10.16 -10.84
N ALA A 36 -12.66 9.23 -11.77
CA ALA A 36 -11.61 8.87 -12.74
C ALA A 36 -11.18 10.02 -13.64
N ILE A 37 -12.06 11.01 -13.84
CA ILE A 37 -11.79 12.24 -14.62
C ILE A 37 -10.85 13.21 -13.90
N LYS A 38 -10.70 13.11 -12.56
CA LYS A 38 -9.83 13.99 -11.79
C LYS A 38 -8.37 13.57 -11.95
N GLU A 39 -7.48 14.55 -12.02
CA GLU A 39 -6.04 14.30 -12.01
C GLU A 39 -5.53 13.99 -10.59
N ILE A 40 -6.07 14.66 -9.59
CA ILE A 40 -5.74 14.50 -8.18
C ILE A 40 -7.04 14.39 -7.40
N ILE A 41 -7.12 13.46 -6.45
CA ILE A 41 -8.29 13.22 -5.60
C ILE A 41 -7.97 13.71 -4.18
N SER A 42 -8.90 14.46 -3.58
CA SER A 42 -8.83 14.87 -2.17
C SER A 42 -9.57 13.88 -1.26
N LEU A 43 -9.31 13.93 0.06
CA LEU A 43 -10.06 13.13 1.03
C LEU A 43 -11.55 13.48 1.03
N GLN A 44 -11.89 14.74 0.81
CA GLN A 44 -13.28 15.20 0.74
C GLN A 44 -14.02 14.58 -0.46
N ASP A 45 -13.37 14.38 -1.60
CA ASP A 45 -13.97 13.72 -2.76
C ASP A 45 -14.37 12.27 -2.48
N LEU A 46 -13.74 11.64 -1.48
CA LEU A 46 -13.92 10.22 -1.16
C LEU A 46 -15.01 9.95 -0.10
N GLU A 47 -15.56 10.98 0.54
CA GLU A 47 -16.49 10.83 1.68
C GLU A 47 -17.75 10.02 1.33
N ASP A 48 -18.25 10.15 0.11
CA ASP A 48 -19.46 9.45 -0.34
C ASP A 48 -19.22 8.02 -0.81
N TYR A 49 -17.95 7.61 -0.97
CA TYR A 49 -17.58 6.31 -1.54
C TYR A 49 -17.10 5.33 -0.47
N PRO A 50 -17.40 4.02 -0.60
CA PRO A 50 -16.93 3.04 0.36
C PRO A 50 -15.42 2.83 0.27
N TYR A 51 -14.76 2.92 1.43
CA TYR A 51 -13.36 2.55 1.58
C TYR A 51 -13.23 1.05 1.78
N LEU A 52 -12.35 0.43 0.99
CA LEU A 52 -12.03 -0.99 1.11
C LEU A 52 -10.62 -1.15 1.66
N SER A 53 -10.50 -1.92 2.73
CA SER A 53 -9.23 -2.20 3.40
C SER A 53 -9.08 -3.69 3.70
N PHE A 54 -7.86 -4.13 3.96
CA PHE A 54 -7.61 -5.49 4.40
C PHE A 54 -7.93 -5.67 5.89
N GLU A 55 -8.50 -6.84 6.24
CA GLU A 55 -8.59 -7.26 7.63
C GLU A 55 -7.19 -7.63 8.13
N GLN A 56 -6.71 -6.93 9.14
CA GLN A 56 -5.34 -7.08 9.65
C GLN A 56 -5.25 -8.00 10.89
N GLY A 57 -6.28 -8.82 11.14
CA GLY A 57 -6.31 -9.77 12.25
C GLY A 57 -6.41 -9.14 13.64
N GLU A 58 -6.20 -9.95 14.69
CA GLU A 58 -6.38 -9.56 16.10
C GLU A 58 -5.30 -8.59 16.60
N TYR A 59 -4.17 -8.52 15.95
CA TYR A 59 -3.05 -7.62 16.32
C TYR A 59 -3.13 -6.24 15.64
N ASN A 60 -4.28 -5.91 15.07
CA ASN A 60 -4.52 -4.63 14.42
C ASN A 60 -4.60 -3.52 15.48
N SER A 61 -3.48 -2.95 15.80
CA SER A 61 -3.41 -1.71 16.56
C SER A 61 -3.14 -0.53 15.63
N PHE A 62 -3.52 0.65 16.05
CA PHE A 62 -3.19 1.92 15.39
C PHE A 62 -1.70 2.04 14.98
N TYR A 63 -0.82 1.38 15.73
CA TYR A 63 0.63 1.41 15.52
C TYR A 63 1.14 0.42 14.47
N PHE A 64 0.35 -0.61 14.14
CA PHE A 64 0.73 -1.69 13.22
C PHE A 64 -0.10 -1.71 11.93
N SER A 65 -0.84 -0.63 11.68
CA SER A 65 -1.59 -0.53 10.43
C SER A 65 -0.64 -0.45 9.24
N GLU A 66 -0.66 -1.46 8.40
CA GLU A 66 0.12 -1.51 7.15
C GLU A 66 -0.43 -0.55 6.10
N GLU A 67 -1.72 -0.22 6.19
CA GLU A 67 -2.37 0.68 5.24
C GLU A 67 -2.33 2.11 5.73
N ILE A 68 -1.82 2.99 4.88
CA ILE A 68 -1.84 4.42 5.14
C ILE A 68 -3.28 4.93 5.24
N LEU A 69 -3.52 5.84 6.17
CA LEU A 69 -4.85 6.45 6.40
C LEU A 69 -5.97 5.46 6.79
N SER A 70 -5.63 4.20 7.11
CA SER A 70 -6.62 3.19 7.53
C SER A 70 -7.31 3.52 8.87
N THR A 71 -6.71 4.41 9.66
CA THR A 71 -7.22 4.86 10.96
C THR A 71 -8.15 6.05 10.88
N LEU A 72 -8.35 6.63 9.69
CA LEU A 72 -9.34 7.67 9.52
C LEU A 72 -10.75 7.11 9.72
N ASP A 73 -11.56 7.82 10.47
CA ASP A 73 -12.98 7.49 10.61
C ASP A 73 -13.70 7.70 9.27
N ARG A 74 -14.42 6.69 8.83
CA ARG A 74 -15.15 6.69 7.57
C ARG A 74 -16.52 6.06 7.75
N ASN A 75 -17.54 6.74 7.26
CA ASN A 75 -18.93 6.28 7.37
C ASN A 75 -19.17 4.95 6.63
N LYS A 76 -18.39 4.68 5.56
CA LYS A 76 -18.52 3.47 4.73
C LYS A 76 -17.16 2.77 4.66
N ASN A 77 -16.97 1.76 5.49
CA ASN A 77 -15.73 0.99 5.56
C ASN A 77 -16.04 -0.50 5.38
N ILE A 78 -15.41 -1.15 4.41
CA ILE A 78 -15.57 -2.57 4.10
C ILE A 78 -14.20 -3.24 4.26
N LYS A 79 -14.13 -4.24 5.15
CA LYS A 79 -12.91 -5.05 5.34
C LYS A 79 -13.01 -6.33 4.53
N VAL A 80 -11.94 -6.66 3.84
CA VAL A 80 -11.80 -7.87 3.03
C VAL A 80 -10.54 -8.65 3.40
N ARG A 81 -10.46 -9.91 2.99
CA ARG A 81 -9.32 -10.79 3.32
C ARG A 81 -8.37 -11.05 2.17
N ASP A 82 -8.80 -10.75 0.95
CA ASP A 82 -8.00 -11.00 -0.23
C ASP A 82 -8.12 -9.90 -1.28
N ARG A 83 -7.11 -9.82 -2.14
CA ARG A 83 -6.99 -8.77 -3.16
C ARG A 83 -8.04 -8.88 -4.27
N ALA A 84 -8.41 -10.09 -4.66
CA ALA A 84 -9.39 -10.28 -5.74
C ALA A 84 -10.76 -9.77 -5.32
N THR A 85 -11.20 -10.10 -4.11
CA THR A 85 -12.43 -9.57 -3.50
C THR A 85 -12.36 -8.05 -3.38
N LEU A 86 -11.24 -7.50 -2.93
CA LEU A 86 -11.05 -6.04 -2.82
C LEU A 86 -11.30 -5.36 -4.16
N PHE A 87 -10.62 -5.78 -5.22
CA PHE A 87 -10.76 -5.14 -6.53
C PHE A 87 -12.13 -5.35 -7.17
N ASN A 88 -12.76 -6.51 -6.99
CA ASN A 88 -14.13 -6.74 -7.44
C ASN A 88 -15.12 -5.78 -6.77
N LEU A 89 -14.98 -5.54 -5.47
CA LEU A 89 -15.82 -4.61 -4.72
C LEU A 89 -15.49 -3.14 -5.05
N VAL A 90 -14.22 -2.79 -5.28
CA VAL A 90 -13.84 -1.46 -5.77
C VAL A 90 -14.58 -1.15 -7.08
N ILE A 91 -14.65 -2.12 -7.99
CA ILE A 91 -15.37 -1.95 -9.25
C ILE A 91 -16.89 -1.96 -9.02
N GLY A 92 -17.41 -2.96 -8.31
CA GLY A 92 -18.84 -3.21 -8.19
C GLY A 92 -19.60 -2.18 -7.33
N LEU A 93 -18.93 -1.54 -6.38
CA LEU A 93 -19.53 -0.60 -5.44
C LEU A 93 -19.10 0.86 -5.69
N ASN A 94 -18.35 1.15 -6.76
CA ASN A 94 -17.65 2.42 -6.92
C ASN A 94 -16.84 2.78 -5.65
N GLY A 95 -16.17 1.80 -5.07
CA GLY A 95 -15.37 1.99 -3.89
C GLY A 95 -13.94 2.40 -4.22
N TYR A 96 -13.14 2.58 -3.19
CA TYR A 96 -11.73 2.91 -3.33
C TYR A 96 -10.87 2.22 -2.27
N THR A 97 -9.59 2.09 -2.57
CA THR A 97 -8.55 1.75 -1.58
C THR A 97 -7.35 2.67 -1.77
N VAL A 98 -6.49 2.78 -0.75
CA VAL A 98 -5.29 3.63 -0.80
C VAL A 98 -4.03 2.77 -0.80
N SER A 99 -3.13 3.03 -1.75
CA SER A 99 -1.88 2.28 -1.90
C SER A 99 -0.77 3.15 -2.51
N SER A 100 0.36 2.53 -2.86
CA SER A 100 1.57 3.20 -3.38
C SER A 100 1.44 3.81 -4.78
N GLY A 101 0.38 3.52 -5.51
CA GLY A 101 0.23 3.92 -6.91
C GLY A 101 0.85 2.95 -7.92
N ILE A 102 1.61 1.97 -7.45
CA ILE A 102 2.20 0.94 -8.31
C ILE A 102 1.15 -0.14 -8.57
N ILE A 103 0.76 -0.27 -9.82
CA ILE A 103 -0.18 -1.28 -10.29
C ILE A 103 0.33 -1.90 -11.59
N ASP A 104 0.43 -3.22 -11.61
CA ASP A 104 0.79 -3.96 -12.79
C ASP A 104 -0.44 -4.17 -13.66
N LYS A 105 -0.41 -3.62 -14.88
CA LYS A 105 -1.53 -3.69 -15.82
C LYS A 105 -1.71 -5.10 -16.41
N GLU A 106 -0.65 -5.86 -16.56
CA GLU A 106 -0.73 -7.23 -17.07
C GLU A 106 -1.48 -8.14 -16.10
N LEU A 107 -1.26 -7.93 -14.78
CA LEU A 107 -1.91 -8.72 -13.72
C LEU A 107 -3.30 -8.20 -13.33
N ASN A 108 -3.56 -6.90 -13.43
CA ASN A 108 -4.78 -6.28 -12.91
C ASN A 108 -5.73 -5.76 -14.02
N GLY A 109 -5.29 -5.80 -15.27
CA GLY A 109 -6.03 -5.23 -16.39
C GLY A 109 -6.16 -3.70 -16.33
N GLU A 110 -7.02 -3.15 -17.18
CA GLU A 110 -7.24 -1.69 -17.28
C GLU A 110 -8.46 -1.21 -16.45
N ASN A 111 -9.11 -2.11 -15.73
CA ASN A 111 -10.32 -1.78 -14.98
C ASN A 111 -10.04 -1.02 -13.67
N ILE A 112 -8.82 -1.09 -13.16
CA ILE A 112 -8.38 -0.36 -11.96
C ILE A 112 -7.30 0.64 -12.37
N ILE A 113 -7.47 1.88 -11.92
CA ILE A 113 -6.52 2.97 -12.13
C ILE A 113 -6.04 3.54 -10.80
N ALA A 114 -4.83 4.06 -10.77
CA ALA A 114 -4.26 4.79 -9.66
C ALA A 114 -4.34 6.29 -9.91
N LYS A 115 -4.88 7.05 -8.96
CA LYS A 115 -4.92 8.51 -8.99
C LYS A 115 -4.20 9.08 -7.77
N PRO A 116 -3.35 10.11 -7.91
CA PRO A 116 -2.70 10.75 -6.78
C PRO A 116 -3.70 11.22 -5.73
N LEU A 117 -3.40 10.97 -4.45
CA LEU A 117 -4.18 11.47 -3.32
C LEU A 117 -3.54 12.75 -2.78
N ALA A 118 -4.34 13.80 -2.60
CA ALA A 118 -3.90 15.11 -2.10
C ALA A 118 -3.67 15.09 -0.59
N VAL A 119 -2.60 14.44 -0.15
CA VAL A 119 -2.17 14.36 1.25
C VAL A 119 -0.65 14.58 1.36
N ASN A 120 -0.18 14.99 2.53
CA ASN A 120 1.25 15.25 2.77
C ASN A 120 2.01 14.02 3.30
N GLU A 121 1.33 12.90 3.44
CA GLU A 121 1.94 11.65 3.90
C GLU A 121 2.77 10.99 2.79
N ASN A 122 3.76 10.22 3.22
CA ASN A 122 4.56 9.36 2.36
C ASN A 122 4.53 7.93 2.91
N MET A 123 4.62 6.97 2.01
CA MET A 123 4.73 5.54 2.31
C MET A 123 6.18 5.12 2.13
N THR A 124 6.82 4.62 3.18
CA THR A 124 8.14 4.00 3.09
C THR A 124 7.98 2.50 2.86
N ILE A 125 8.34 2.02 1.69
CA ILE A 125 8.19 0.62 1.28
C ILE A 125 9.56 -0.05 1.30
N GLY A 126 9.61 -1.28 1.84
CA GLY A 126 10.85 -2.01 1.97
C GLY A 126 10.63 -3.48 2.30
N TYR A 127 11.68 -4.14 2.73
CA TYR A 127 11.66 -5.54 3.15
C TYR A 127 12.36 -5.70 4.51
N ILE A 128 11.96 -6.74 5.23
CA ILE A 128 12.48 -7.05 6.55
C ILE A 128 13.40 -8.28 6.44
N THR A 129 14.56 -8.21 7.08
CA THR A 129 15.54 -9.31 7.18
C THR A 129 15.90 -9.57 8.63
N GLN A 130 16.41 -10.75 8.91
CA GLN A 130 17.05 -11.04 10.20
C GLN A 130 18.44 -10.41 10.24
N GLN A 131 18.79 -9.74 11.35
CA GLN A 131 20.07 -9.04 11.47
C GLN A 131 21.29 -9.97 11.41
N LYS A 132 21.14 -11.19 11.94
CA LYS A 132 22.27 -12.14 12.10
C LYS A 132 22.36 -13.17 10.98
N LEU A 133 21.38 -13.21 10.07
CA LEU A 133 21.35 -14.18 8.97
C LEU A 133 21.50 -13.48 7.64
N PRO A 134 22.52 -13.84 6.84
CA PRO A 134 22.64 -13.30 5.50
C PRO A 134 21.50 -13.80 4.62
N LEU A 135 21.09 -12.94 3.68
CA LEU A 135 20.11 -13.33 2.66
C LEU A 135 20.64 -14.52 1.85
N SER A 136 19.74 -15.48 1.63
CA SER A 136 20.00 -16.61 0.73
C SER A 136 20.26 -16.13 -0.71
N ARG A 137 20.86 -17.00 -1.53
CA ARG A 137 21.04 -16.73 -2.98
C ARG A 137 19.72 -16.34 -3.66
N TYR A 138 18.63 -17.02 -3.31
CA TYR A 138 17.30 -16.74 -3.86
C TYR A 138 16.74 -15.42 -3.35
N GLY A 139 16.90 -15.09 -2.09
CA GLY A 139 16.49 -13.81 -1.51
C GLY A 139 17.21 -12.64 -2.18
N LYS A 140 18.52 -12.76 -2.41
CA LYS A 140 19.32 -11.74 -3.14
C LYS A 140 18.83 -11.56 -4.58
N ALA A 141 18.57 -12.68 -5.28
CA ALA A 141 18.04 -12.65 -6.65
C ALA A 141 16.66 -11.98 -6.70
N TYR A 142 15.75 -12.37 -5.79
CA TYR A 142 14.41 -11.78 -5.71
C TYR A 142 14.46 -10.26 -5.52
N ILE A 143 15.25 -9.78 -4.56
CA ILE A 143 15.39 -8.34 -4.30
C ILE A 143 15.98 -7.61 -5.52
N LYS A 144 16.96 -8.23 -6.19
CA LYS A 144 17.54 -7.67 -7.43
C LYS A 144 16.46 -7.48 -8.51
N TYR A 145 15.68 -8.52 -8.79
CA TYR A 145 14.61 -8.44 -9.79
C TYR A 145 13.49 -7.48 -9.39
N LEU A 146 13.13 -7.46 -8.09
CA LEU A 146 12.15 -6.51 -7.58
C LEU A 146 12.60 -5.06 -7.79
N LYS A 147 13.87 -4.75 -7.52
CA LYS A 147 14.43 -3.42 -7.78
C LYS A 147 14.41 -3.07 -9.27
N GLN A 148 14.77 -4.00 -10.14
CA GLN A 148 14.70 -3.81 -11.58
C GLN A 148 13.28 -3.56 -12.08
N HIS A 149 12.30 -4.30 -11.58
CA HIS A 149 10.88 -4.11 -11.92
C HIS A 149 10.34 -2.74 -11.48
N LEU A 150 10.88 -2.19 -10.40
CA LEU A 150 10.49 -0.88 -9.86
C LEU A 150 11.33 0.27 -10.42
N ASP A 151 12.21 0.04 -11.41
CA ASP A 151 13.16 1.02 -11.94
C ASP A 151 14.02 1.71 -10.87
N ILE A 152 14.26 1.00 -9.75
CA ILE A 152 15.10 1.50 -8.66
C ILE A 152 16.55 1.18 -9.00
N GLU A 153 17.39 2.22 -9.16
CA GLU A 153 18.82 2.05 -9.37
C GLU A 153 19.44 1.21 -8.23
N THR A 154 20.10 0.12 -8.60
CA THR A 154 20.89 -0.67 -7.67
C THR A 154 22.21 0.07 -7.42
N THR A 155 22.26 0.90 -6.39
CA THR A 155 23.55 1.37 -5.84
C THR A 155 24.31 0.14 -5.32
N ASN A 156 25.45 -0.17 -5.94
CA ASN A 156 26.38 -1.23 -5.55
C ASN A 156 26.99 -0.97 -4.18
#